data_c953dd412ffd608c74fc2812c06b1e4d
#
_entry.id   c953dd412ffd608c74fc2812c06b1e4d
#
_cell.length_a   1.000
_cell.length_b   1.000
_cell.length_c   1.000
_cell.angle_alpha   90.00
_cell.angle_beta   90.00
_cell.angle_gamma   90.00
#
_symmetry.space_group_name_H-M   'P 1'
#
loop_
_entity.id
_entity.type
_entity.pdbx_description
1 polymer ?
#
loop_
_entity_poly.entity_id
_entity_poly.type
_entity_poly.pdbx_seq_one_letter_code
_entity_poly.pdbx_strand_id
1 'polypeptide(L)'
;MTSSVVLTTVFSTVPSLRPSSHHHPTPSLSYPLKRHRFTPPLQHSFNVSTKYNWSRKKLSNLSSTVRASTAGASVNPAPAPAWQGAAIKPLLASIATGVILWLAPVPSGVSKNAWQLLAIFLATIVGIITQPLPLGAVALLGLGISVLTKTLTFAAAFSGFGDPIPWLICFAFFFAKGFIKTGLGNRIAYQFVSLFGSSSLGLGYSLVFSEALLAPAIPSVSARAGGIFLPLVKSLCTACGSNPGDGTERRLGAWLSLTCFQTSVISSAMFLTGMAANPLCANLTQSSINQTIGWLDWAKAAIVPGLVSLVLVPLILYIIYPPTLKSSPDAPKLARQKLQSMGPMSSNEKIMTATLLLTVGLWVFGGVLNIDAVTAAILGLAVLLVSGVVTWKECLGEGVAWDTLTWFAALIAMAAYLNKYGLIAWFSQTVVKFVGGLGLSWQLSFGILVLLYFYSHYFFASGAAHIGAMFTAFLSVATALGTPPFFGAMVLSFLSNLMGGLTHYGIGSAPVFYGANYVPLAQWWGYGLLISIVNILIWLGLGGVWWKAIGLW
;
A
#
# COMPACT_ATOMS: atom_id res chain seq x y z
N MET A 1 57.13 -24.37 6.83
CA MET A 1 57.13 -25.28 5.66
C MET A 1 56.25 -24.64 4.61
N THR A 2 56.88 -24.13 3.61
CA THR A 2 56.39 -23.41 2.44
C THR A 2 55.74 -24.35 1.43
N SER A 3 54.62 -23.93 0.86
CA SER A 3 54.21 -24.41 -0.47
C SER A 3 53.41 -23.32 -1.19
N SER A 4 54.11 -22.72 -2.14
CA SER A 4 53.56 -21.78 -3.13
C SER A 4 52.89 -22.56 -4.26
N VAL A 5 51.71 -22.16 -4.68
CA VAL A 5 51.09 -22.61 -5.93
C VAL A 5 51.05 -21.43 -6.90
N VAL A 6 51.74 -21.64 -8.01
CA VAL A 6 51.88 -20.73 -9.15
C VAL A 6 50.60 -20.82 -10.01
N LEU A 7 49.96 -19.71 -10.29
CA LEU A 7 48.88 -19.60 -11.28
C LEU A 7 49.45 -19.07 -12.59
N THR A 8 49.40 -19.90 -13.62
CA THR A 8 49.87 -19.62 -14.99
C THR A 8 48.77 -18.85 -15.74
N THR A 9 49.08 -17.65 -16.18
CA THR A 9 48.24 -16.82 -17.06
C THR A 9 48.43 -17.27 -18.52
N VAL A 10 47.32 -17.61 -19.17
CA VAL A 10 47.28 -17.85 -20.63
C VAL A 10 46.71 -16.61 -21.29
N PHE A 11 47.53 -15.87 -22.00
CA PHE A 11 47.12 -14.83 -22.95
C PHE A 11 46.75 -15.48 -24.29
N SER A 12 45.54 -15.26 -24.77
CA SER A 12 45.12 -15.57 -26.13
C SER A 12 44.98 -14.28 -26.93
N THR A 13 45.77 -14.15 -27.96
CA THR A 13 45.85 -13.06 -28.93
C THR A 13 44.68 -13.05 -29.90
N VAL A 14 44.06 -11.89 -30.08
CA VAL A 14 43.06 -11.61 -31.13
C VAL A 14 43.76 -10.96 -32.32
N PRO A 15 43.59 -11.44 -33.56
CA PRO A 15 44.12 -10.76 -34.75
C PRO A 15 43.19 -9.63 -35.24
N SER A 16 43.80 -8.50 -35.52
CA SER A 16 43.18 -7.33 -36.17
C SER A 16 42.93 -7.58 -37.66
N LEU A 17 41.72 -7.44 -38.13
CA LEU A 17 41.37 -7.36 -39.55
C LEU A 17 41.09 -5.89 -39.97
N ARG A 18 41.90 -5.40 -40.92
CA ARG A 18 41.69 -4.11 -41.63
C ARG A 18 40.54 -4.23 -42.62
N PRO A 19 39.80 -3.14 -42.88
CA PRO A 19 38.72 -3.15 -43.87
C PRO A 19 39.29 -2.94 -45.30
N SER A 20 38.92 -3.83 -46.20
CA SER A 20 39.12 -3.65 -47.64
C SER A 20 37.87 -3.04 -48.27
N SER A 21 38.05 -1.94 -48.98
CA SER A 21 37.09 -1.25 -49.81
C SER A 21 36.76 -2.06 -51.08
N HIS A 22 35.53 -2.45 -51.31
CA HIS A 22 35.02 -2.79 -52.65
C HIS A 22 33.66 -2.12 -52.87
N HIS A 23 33.65 -1.22 -53.85
CA HIS A 23 32.47 -0.66 -54.49
C HIS A 23 31.73 -1.73 -55.30
N HIS A 24 30.43 -1.91 -55.08
CA HIS A 24 29.53 -2.42 -56.11
C HIS A 24 28.17 -1.70 -56.02
N PRO A 25 27.48 -1.51 -57.19
CA PRO A 25 26.46 -0.49 -57.35
C PRO A 25 25.07 -0.93 -56.92
N THR A 26 24.33 0.03 -56.41
CA THR A 26 22.91 -0.10 -56.05
C THR A 26 22.01 -0.16 -57.29
N PRO A 27 21.04 -1.08 -57.40
CA PRO A 27 19.92 -0.93 -58.31
C PRO A 27 18.80 -0.11 -57.63
N SER A 28 18.44 0.98 -58.29
CA SER A 28 17.27 1.79 -58.00
C SER A 28 15.99 1.06 -58.39
N LEU A 29 15.12 0.77 -57.43
CA LEU A 29 13.74 0.37 -57.67
C LEU A 29 12.83 1.47 -57.15
N SER A 30 12.32 2.23 -58.11
CA SER A 30 11.25 3.22 -57.93
C SER A 30 9.90 2.53 -57.82
N TYR A 31 9.23 2.64 -56.67
CA TYR A 31 7.80 2.35 -56.55
C TYR A 31 7.01 3.65 -56.42
N PRO A 32 5.87 3.78 -57.12
CA PRO A 32 5.08 5.01 -57.11
C PRO A 32 4.25 5.14 -55.82
N LEU A 33 4.39 6.27 -55.13
CA LEU A 33 3.56 6.70 -54.02
C LEU A 33 2.11 6.96 -54.46
N LYS A 34 1.20 6.05 -54.20
CA LYS A 34 -0.24 6.33 -54.22
C LYS A 34 -0.62 7.12 -52.97
N ARG A 35 -0.98 8.38 -53.15
CA ARG A 35 -1.67 9.21 -52.14
C ARG A 35 -3.05 8.62 -51.85
N HIS A 36 -3.26 7.99 -50.72
CA HIS A 36 -4.59 7.74 -50.19
C HIS A 36 -5.04 8.95 -49.35
N ARG A 37 -6.10 9.61 -49.85
CA ARG A 37 -6.88 10.58 -49.06
C ARG A 37 -7.57 9.84 -47.92
N PHE A 38 -7.30 10.25 -46.71
CA PHE A 38 -8.10 9.84 -45.55
C PHE A 38 -9.43 10.58 -45.58
N THR A 39 -10.52 9.85 -45.71
CA THR A 39 -11.88 10.29 -45.37
C THR A 39 -12.22 9.73 -43.99
N PRO A 40 -12.83 10.54 -43.09
CA PRO A 40 -13.23 10.04 -41.79
C PRO A 40 -14.43 9.08 -41.89
N PRO A 41 -14.54 8.06 -41.02
CA PRO A 41 -15.65 7.12 -41.04
C PRO A 41 -16.93 7.76 -40.52
N LEU A 42 -18.01 7.53 -41.27
CA LEU A 42 -19.38 7.87 -40.95
C LEU A 42 -19.85 7.22 -39.66
N GLN A 43 -20.46 8.01 -38.79
CA GLN A 43 -21.21 7.55 -37.64
C GLN A 43 -22.43 6.73 -38.09
N HIS A 44 -22.44 5.44 -37.81
CA HIS A 44 -23.65 4.62 -37.90
C HIS A 44 -24.47 4.79 -36.64
N SER A 45 -25.57 5.50 -36.73
CA SER A 45 -26.65 5.51 -35.75
C SER A 45 -27.45 4.21 -35.89
N PHE A 46 -27.42 3.35 -34.87
CA PHE A 46 -28.36 2.23 -34.77
C PHE A 46 -29.70 2.71 -34.23
N ASN A 47 -30.70 2.81 -35.12
CA ASN A 47 -32.10 2.92 -34.75
C ASN A 47 -32.65 1.53 -34.41
N VAL A 48 -32.87 1.25 -33.13
CA VAL A 48 -33.67 0.11 -32.68
C VAL A 48 -35.11 0.58 -32.49
N SER A 49 -35.95 0.31 -33.47
CA SER A 49 -37.40 0.48 -33.43
C SER A 49 -38.02 -0.70 -32.68
N THR A 50 -38.39 -0.52 -31.41
CA THR A 50 -39.30 -1.44 -30.72
C THR A 50 -40.71 -0.85 -30.74
N LYS A 51 -41.58 -1.44 -31.57
CA LYS A 51 -43.01 -1.19 -31.60
C LYS A 51 -43.64 -1.69 -30.28
N TYR A 52 -44.11 -0.79 -29.42
CA TYR A 52 -45.09 -1.10 -28.42
C TYR A 52 -46.40 -0.33 -28.74
N ASN A 53 -47.43 -1.09 -29.06
CA ASN A 53 -48.82 -0.59 -29.17
C ASN A 53 -49.34 -0.23 -27.80
N TRP A 54 -49.68 1.04 -27.58
CA TRP A 54 -50.55 1.44 -26.48
C TRP A 54 -51.76 2.23 -27.02
N SER A 55 -52.92 1.74 -26.66
CA SER A 55 -54.26 2.17 -26.98
C SER A 55 -54.51 3.64 -26.60
N ARG A 56 -55.08 4.38 -27.59
CA ARG A 56 -55.59 5.74 -27.40
C ARG A 56 -56.76 5.71 -26.42
N LYS A 57 -56.64 6.42 -25.30
CA LYS A 57 -57.79 6.99 -24.58
C LYS A 57 -57.63 8.51 -24.50
N LYS A 58 -58.71 9.18 -24.91
CA LYS A 58 -58.92 10.63 -24.98
C LYS A 58 -58.56 11.32 -23.66
N LEU A 59 -57.85 12.45 -23.76
CA LEU A 59 -58.02 13.59 -22.86
C LEU A 59 -57.88 14.86 -23.70
N SER A 60 -59.04 15.54 -23.81
CA SER A 60 -59.21 16.85 -24.38
C SER A 60 -58.84 17.94 -23.37
N ASN A 61 -58.36 19.04 -23.88
CA ASN A 61 -58.26 20.38 -23.31
C ASN A 61 -57.20 20.64 -22.25
N LEU A 62 -56.12 21.26 -22.69
CA LEU A 62 -55.57 22.46 -22.05
C LEU A 62 -54.62 23.15 -23.05
N SER A 63 -55.16 24.17 -23.72
CA SER A 63 -54.37 25.15 -24.47
C SER A 63 -53.72 26.10 -23.45
N SER A 64 -52.41 25.99 -23.31
CA SER A 64 -51.62 27.06 -22.71
C SER A 64 -50.52 27.47 -23.68
N THR A 65 -50.68 28.68 -24.15
CA THR A 65 -49.76 29.46 -24.96
C THR A 65 -48.34 29.44 -24.38
N VAL A 66 -47.45 28.70 -25.03
CA VAL A 66 -46.00 28.83 -24.78
C VAL A 66 -45.51 30.04 -25.55
N ARG A 67 -45.35 31.18 -24.87
CA ARG A 67 -44.54 32.30 -25.36
C ARG A 67 -43.09 31.82 -25.46
N ALA A 68 -42.55 31.78 -26.67
CA ALA A 68 -41.13 31.64 -26.90
C ALA A 68 -40.42 32.88 -26.35
N SER A 69 -39.83 32.75 -25.19
CA SER A 69 -38.89 33.71 -24.63
C SER A 69 -37.54 33.42 -25.31
N THR A 70 -37.16 34.23 -26.29
CA THR A 70 -35.79 34.37 -26.77
C THR A 70 -34.98 35.11 -25.72
N ALA A 71 -34.66 34.42 -24.60
CA ALA A 71 -33.58 34.84 -23.73
C ALA A 71 -32.31 34.25 -24.25
N GLY A 72 -31.40 35.08 -24.76
CA GLY A 72 -30.05 34.68 -25.13
C GLY A 72 -29.40 33.95 -23.96
N ALA A 73 -29.24 32.65 -24.10
CA ALA A 73 -28.38 31.89 -23.19
C ALA A 73 -26.97 32.44 -23.34
N SER A 74 -26.54 33.24 -22.36
CA SER A 74 -25.13 33.56 -22.18
C SER A 74 -24.42 32.21 -21.99
N VAL A 75 -23.69 31.80 -22.99
CA VAL A 75 -22.76 30.68 -22.88
C VAL A 75 -21.73 31.13 -21.84
N ASN A 76 -21.90 30.69 -20.60
CA ASN A 76 -20.83 30.85 -19.62
C ASN A 76 -19.58 30.21 -20.22
N PRO A 77 -18.46 30.94 -20.33
CA PRO A 77 -17.23 30.36 -20.80
C PRO A 77 -16.93 29.14 -19.93
N ALA A 78 -16.56 28.01 -20.56
CA ALA A 78 -16.14 26.81 -19.84
C ALA A 78 -15.14 27.23 -18.75
N PRO A 79 -15.28 26.74 -17.49
CA PRO A 79 -14.36 27.12 -16.44
C PRO A 79 -12.94 26.84 -16.92
N ALA A 80 -12.06 27.83 -16.77
CA ALA A 80 -10.66 27.67 -17.11
C ALA A 80 -10.12 26.37 -16.51
N PRO A 81 -9.31 25.57 -17.22
CA PRO A 81 -8.81 24.31 -16.71
C PRO A 81 -8.16 24.56 -15.35
N ALA A 82 -8.62 23.83 -14.32
CA ALA A 82 -8.08 23.95 -12.97
C ALA A 82 -6.56 23.71 -13.01
N TRP A 83 -5.81 24.47 -12.22
CA TRP A 83 -4.36 24.29 -12.07
C TRP A 83 -4.04 22.84 -11.74
N GLN A 84 -3.27 22.16 -12.58
CA GLN A 84 -2.87 20.75 -12.43
C GLN A 84 -1.45 20.59 -11.87
N GLY A 85 -0.77 21.70 -11.57
CA GLY A 85 0.56 21.70 -10.97
C GLY A 85 0.54 21.46 -9.46
N ALA A 86 1.69 21.68 -8.81
CA ALA A 86 1.82 21.50 -7.37
C ALA A 86 0.90 22.42 -6.57
N ALA A 87 0.35 21.93 -5.47
CA ALA A 87 -0.37 22.75 -4.50
C ALA A 87 0.62 23.69 -3.79
N ILE A 88 0.46 25.00 -4.00
CA ILE A 88 1.47 26.01 -3.65
C ILE A 88 1.78 26.04 -2.15
N LYS A 89 0.76 26.09 -1.27
CA LYS A 89 0.97 26.17 0.19
C LYS A 89 1.70 24.93 0.74
N PRO A 90 1.31 23.68 0.42
CA PRO A 90 2.06 22.48 0.77
C PRO A 90 3.50 22.48 0.22
N LEU A 91 3.69 22.91 -1.02
CA LEU A 91 5.03 23.00 -1.62
C LEU A 91 5.92 23.98 -0.86
N LEU A 92 5.40 25.16 -0.52
CA LEU A 92 6.14 26.15 0.26
C LEU A 92 6.52 25.63 1.66
N ALA A 93 5.63 24.86 2.32
CA ALA A 93 5.96 24.22 3.60
C ALA A 93 7.12 23.23 3.47
N SER A 94 7.12 22.40 2.42
CA SER A 94 8.20 21.46 2.13
C SER A 94 9.53 22.21 1.88
N ILE A 95 9.52 23.22 1.00
CA ILE A 95 10.70 24.01 0.67
C ILE A 95 11.22 24.76 1.90
N ALA A 96 10.33 25.40 2.67
CA ALA A 96 10.71 26.13 3.89
C ALA A 96 11.40 25.23 4.91
N THR A 97 10.89 24.01 5.12
CA THR A 97 11.54 23.01 5.99
C THR A 97 12.98 22.73 5.52
N GLY A 98 13.16 22.47 4.23
CA GLY A 98 14.49 22.21 3.66
C GLY A 98 15.44 23.41 3.83
N VAL A 99 14.97 24.61 3.49
CA VAL A 99 15.79 25.84 3.55
C VAL A 99 16.18 26.19 5.01
N ILE A 100 15.24 26.11 5.95
CA ILE A 100 15.48 26.37 7.36
C ILE A 100 16.59 25.44 7.90
N LEU A 101 16.44 24.12 7.63
CA LEU A 101 17.43 23.15 8.08
C LEU A 101 18.76 23.27 7.35
N TRP A 102 18.77 23.61 6.08
CA TRP A 102 19.98 23.81 5.28
C TRP A 102 20.83 24.99 5.80
N LEU A 103 20.16 26.07 6.24
CA LEU A 103 20.80 27.27 6.78
C LEU A 103 21.11 27.15 8.27
N ALA A 104 20.54 26.19 8.97
CA ALA A 104 20.82 25.95 10.38
C ALA A 104 22.29 25.52 10.60
N PRO A 105 22.90 25.92 11.72
CA PRO A 105 24.28 25.53 12.04
C PRO A 105 24.39 24.01 12.15
N VAL A 106 25.44 23.47 11.52
CA VAL A 106 25.71 22.03 11.57
C VAL A 106 26.13 21.65 12.99
N PRO A 107 25.44 20.68 13.65
CA PRO A 107 25.82 20.25 14.99
C PRO A 107 27.21 19.63 15.03
N SER A 108 27.88 19.76 16.19
CA SER A 108 29.17 19.11 16.42
C SER A 108 29.08 17.60 16.27
N GLY A 109 30.02 17.02 15.50
CA GLY A 109 30.05 15.59 15.22
C GLY A 109 29.22 15.16 13.99
N VAL A 110 28.55 16.08 13.29
CA VAL A 110 27.82 15.82 12.05
C VAL A 110 28.59 16.39 10.85
N SER A 111 28.73 15.62 9.77
CA SER A 111 29.31 16.15 8.54
C SER A 111 28.33 17.09 7.81
N LYS A 112 28.85 18.07 7.08
CA LYS A 112 28.03 19.00 6.29
C LYS A 112 27.14 18.27 5.30
N ASN A 113 27.65 17.25 4.62
CA ASN A 113 26.87 16.44 3.67
C ASN A 113 25.73 15.66 4.35
N ALA A 114 25.97 15.13 5.56
CA ALA A 114 24.92 14.46 6.34
C ALA A 114 23.79 15.43 6.72
N TRP A 115 24.15 16.65 7.15
CA TRP A 115 23.18 17.67 7.53
C TRP A 115 22.37 18.19 6.35
N GLN A 116 23.03 18.42 5.22
CA GLN A 116 22.37 18.83 3.98
C GLN A 116 21.44 17.75 3.44
N LEU A 117 21.86 16.47 3.50
CA LEU A 117 21.00 15.34 3.11
C LEU A 117 19.79 15.22 4.05
N LEU A 118 19.97 15.46 5.36
CA LEU A 118 18.84 15.50 6.31
C LEU A 118 17.85 16.61 5.95
N ALA A 119 18.33 17.80 5.60
CA ALA A 119 17.47 18.91 5.18
C ALA A 119 16.62 18.54 3.95
N ILE A 120 17.23 17.93 2.93
CA ILE A 120 16.51 17.46 1.73
C ILE A 120 15.54 16.32 2.10
N PHE A 121 15.98 15.35 2.91
CA PHE A 121 15.15 14.24 3.35
C PHE A 121 13.91 14.72 4.10
N LEU A 122 14.06 15.60 5.10
CA LEU A 122 12.94 16.13 5.87
C LEU A 122 12.02 17.01 5.01
N ALA A 123 12.56 17.82 4.08
CA ALA A 123 11.76 18.52 3.10
C ALA A 123 10.93 17.55 2.25
N THR A 124 11.52 16.43 1.80
CA THR A 124 10.84 15.39 1.05
C THR A 124 9.74 14.73 1.90
N ILE A 125 10.02 14.40 3.16
CA ILE A 125 9.02 13.84 4.09
C ILE A 125 7.86 14.83 4.31
N VAL A 126 8.12 16.10 4.55
CA VAL A 126 7.06 17.13 4.66
C VAL A 126 6.27 17.24 3.37
N GLY A 127 6.93 17.17 2.20
CA GLY A 127 6.25 17.12 0.92
C GLY A 127 5.38 15.86 0.76
N ILE A 128 5.83 14.69 1.19
CA ILE A 128 5.05 13.45 1.18
C ILE A 128 3.83 13.55 2.12
N ILE A 129 3.97 14.17 3.29
CA ILE A 129 2.87 14.35 4.26
C ILE A 129 1.85 15.36 3.73
N THR A 130 2.30 16.49 3.21
CA THR A 130 1.44 17.60 2.78
C THR A 130 0.91 17.47 1.35
N GLN A 131 1.47 16.54 0.58
CA GLN A 131 1.03 16.15 -0.77
C GLN A 131 0.87 17.32 -1.77
N PRO A 132 1.88 18.16 -1.99
CA PRO A 132 1.83 19.18 -3.05
C PRO A 132 1.74 18.54 -4.45
N LEU A 133 2.24 17.32 -4.61
CA LEU A 133 2.25 16.45 -5.79
C LEU A 133 2.05 15.00 -5.33
N PRO A 134 1.81 14.04 -6.25
CA PRO A 134 1.85 12.61 -5.93
C PRO A 134 3.18 12.20 -5.26
N LEU A 135 3.12 11.15 -4.42
CA LEU A 135 4.24 10.75 -3.56
C LEU A 135 5.53 10.50 -4.34
N GLY A 136 5.44 9.77 -5.45
CA GLY A 136 6.60 9.47 -6.30
C GLY A 136 7.20 10.72 -6.93
N ALA A 137 6.37 11.68 -7.33
CA ALA A 137 6.86 12.95 -7.88
C ALA A 137 7.61 13.76 -6.83
N VAL A 138 7.08 13.88 -5.60
CA VAL A 138 7.78 14.56 -4.49
C VAL A 138 9.12 13.90 -4.18
N ALA A 139 9.13 12.57 -4.10
CA ALA A 139 10.35 11.82 -3.80
C ALA A 139 11.40 11.94 -4.91
N LEU A 140 10.97 11.90 -6.18
CA LEU A 140 11.86 12.11 -7.32
C LEU A 140 12.46 13.51 -7.35
N LEU A 141 11.69 14.54 -7.00
CA LEU A 141 12.21 15.91 -6.84
C LEU A 141 13.26 15.98 -5.71
N GLY A 142 13.03 15.30 -4.58
CA GLY A 142 14.01 15.17 -3.50
C GLY A 142 15.33 14.57 -3.97
N LEU A 143 15.26 13.46 -4.74
CA LEU A 143 16.47 12.88 -5.37
C LEU A 143 17.15 13.87 -6.32
N GLY A 144 16.38 14.53 -7.18
CA GLY A 144 16.89 15.53 -8.12
C GLY A 144 17.64 16.65 -7.41
N ILE A 145 17.07 17.19 -6.32
CA ILE A 145 17.71 18.20 -5.49
C ILE A 145 18.99 17.67 -4.86
N SER A 146 19.01 16.43 -4.36
CA SER A 146 20.21 15.83 -3.77
C SER A 146 21.37 15.71 -4.77
N VAL A 147 21.07 15.43 -6.03
CA VAL A 147 22.06 15.37 -7.12
C VAL A 147 22.50 16.78 -7.54
N LEU A 148 21.58 17.72 -7.71
CA LEU A 148 21.87 19.11 -8.09
C LEU A 148 22.76 19.81 -7.06
N THR A 149 22.50 19.58 -5.78
CA THR A 149 23.30 20.15 -4.68
C THR A 149 24.60 19.39 -4.42
N LYS A 150 24.87 18.33 -5.19
CA LYS A 150 26.03 17.42 -5.00
C LYS A 150 26.09 16.78 -3.62
N THR A 151 24.97 16.73 -2.89
CA THR A 151 24.87 16.04 -1.60
C THR A 151 24.96 14.53 -1.80
N LEU A 152 24.39 14.03 -2.90
CA LEU A 152 24.57 12.66 -3.40
C LEU A 152 25.06 12.68 -4.85
N THR A 153 25.83 11.67 -5.25
CA THR A 153 26.06 11.38 -6.67
C THR A 153 24.80 10.80 -7.29
N PHE A 154 24.66 10.85 -8.62
CA PHE A 154 23.51 10.25 -9.32
C PHE A 154 23.37 8.77 -8.96
N ALA A 155 24.45 7.99 -9.02
CA ALA A 155 24.43 6.57 -8.67
C ALA A 155 23.98 6.33 -7.23
N ALA A 156 24.40 7.17 -6.28
CA ALA A 156 23.99 7.13 -4.88
C ALA A 156 22.51 7.45 -4.70
N ALA A 157 22.02 8.52 -5.33
CA ALA A 157 20.63 8.94 -5.25
C ALA A 157 19.67 7.88 -5.84
N PHE A 158 20.07 7.23 -6.93
CA PHE A 158 19.25 6.22 -7.61
C PHE A 158 19.57 4.78 -7.18
N SER A 159 20.42 4.56 -6.18
CA SER A 159 20.78 3.21 -5.70
C SER A 159 19.59 2.38 -5.20
N GLY A 160 18.57 3.03 -4.64
CA GLY A 160 17.37 2.34 -4.16
C GLY A 160 16.52 1.70 -5.26
N PHE A 161 16.68 2.11 -6.53
CA PHE A 161 16.02 1.43 -7.66
C PHE A 161 16.66 0.07 -8.00
N GLY A 162 17.89 -0.17 -7.55
CA GLY A 162 18.54 -1.48 -7.61
C GLY A 162 18.23 -2.39 -6.41
N ASP A 163 17.57 -1.86 -5.37
CA ASP A 163 17.15 -2.67 -4.23
C ASP A 163 15.97 -3.57 -4.62
N PRO A 164 15.98 -4.87 -4.26
CA PRO A 164 14.93 -5.81 -4.62
C PRO A 164 13.56 -5.49 -3.98
N ILE A 165 13.54 -4.83 -2.84
CA ILE A 165 12.30 -4.63 -2.06
C ILE A 165 11.27 -3.71 -2.72
N PRO A 166 11.60 -2.55 -3.32
CA PRO A 166 10.65 -1.76 -4.09
C PRO A 166 10.01 -2.56 -5.23
N TRP A 167 10.79 -3.45 -5.87
CA TRP A 167 10.29 -4.33 -6.93
C TRP A 167 9.34 -5.41 -6.41
N LEU A 168 9.61 -5.99 -5.24
CA LEU A 168 8.68 -6.92 -4.60
C LEU A 168 7.29 -6.31 -4.49
N ILE A 169 7.21 -5.05 -4.05
CA ILE A 169 5.94 -4.35 -3.89
C ILE A 169 5.29 -4.06 -5.24
N CYS A 170 6.06 -3.60 -6.22
CA CYS A 170 5.57 -3.35 -7.56
C CYS A 170 4.92 -4.62 -8.15
N PHE A 171 5.59 -5.76 -8.08
CA PHE A 171 5.05 -7.04 -8.55
C PHE A 171 3.81 -7.48 -7.77
N ALA A 172 3.78 -7.23 -6.47
CA ALA A 172 2.64 -7.55 -5.65
C ALA A 172 1.38 -6.72 -6.00
N PHE A 173 1.53 -5.47 -6.47
CA PHE A 173 0.42 -4.71 -7.05
C PHE A 173 -0.10 -5.34 -8.35
N PHE A 174 0.79 -5.90 -9.19
CA PHE A 174 0.38 -6.61 -10.40
C PHE A 174 -0.40 -7.90 -10.07
N PHE A 175 -0.01 -8.60 -9.00
CA PHE A 175 -0.81 -9.70 -8.45
C PHE A 175 -2.20 -9.24 -8.01
N ALA A 176 -2.27 -8.14 -7.28
CA ALA A 176 -3.55 -7.57 -6.83
C ALA A 176 -4.49 -7.28 -8.02
N LYS A 177 -3.93 -6.81 -9.15
CA LYS A 177 -4.67 -6.61 -10.41
C LYS A 177 -5.28 -7.91 -10.93
N GLY A 178 -4.52 -9.00 -10.88
CA GLY A 178 -5.01 -10.34 -11.26
C GLY A 178 -6.19 -10.80 -10.40
N PHE A 179 -6.11 -10.61 -9.08
CA PHE A 179 -7.22 -10.93 -8.17
C PHE A 179 -8.49 -10.14 -8.46
N ILE A 180 -8.37 -8.84 -8.67
CA ILE A 180 -9.52 -7.97 -8.97
C ILE A 180 -10.13 -8.36 -10.32
N LYS A 181 -9.29 -8.55 -11.35
CA LYS A 181 -9.72 -8.86 -12.71
C LYS A 181 -10.42 -10.22 -12.82
N THR A 182 -9.92 -11.23 -12.13
CA THR A 182 -10.51 -12.58 -12.15
C THR A 182 -11.77 -12.68 -11.30
N GLY A 183 -11.98 -11.79 -10.34
CA GLY A 183 -13.07 -11.86 -9.37
C GLY A 183 -12.87 -12.91 -8.27
N LEU A 184 -11.69 -13.55 -8.20
CA LEU A 184 -11.39 -14.60 -7.22
C LEU A 184 -11.56 -14.10 -5.77
N GLY A 185 -11.15 -12.86 -5.47
CA GLY A 185 -11.33 -12.27 -4.15
C GLY A 185 -12.80 -12.17 -3.75
N ASN A 186 -13.66 -11.74 -4.67
CA ASN A 186 -15.11 -11.68 -4.44
C ASN A 186 -15.69 -13.08 -4.23
N ARG A 187 -15.27 -14.08 -5.01
CA ARG A 187 -15.72 -15.46 -4.84
C ARG A 187 -15.37 -16.00 -3.46
N ILE A 188 -14.14 -15.79 -2.99
CA ILE A 188 -13.70 -16.19 -1.65
C ILE A 188 -14.57 -15.53 -0.59
N ALA A 189 -14.77 -14.22 -0.65
CA ALA A 189 -15.58 -13.48 0.32
C ALA A 189 -17.05 -13.97 0.33
N TYR A 190 -17.66 -14.19 -0.85
CA TYR A 190 -19.02 -14.75 -0.93
C TYR A 190 -19.12 -16.18 -0.38
N GLN A 191 -18.08 -17.01 -0.52
CA GLN A 191 -18.07 -18.35 0.11
C GLN A 191 -18.14 -18.22 1.64
N PHE A 192 -17.31 -17.38 2.25
CA PHE A 192 -17.34 -17.15 3.70
C PHE A 192 -18.70 -16.63 4.16
N VAL A 193 -19.27 -15.63 3.46
CA VAL A 193 -20.60 -15.07 3.79
C VAL A 193 -21.70 -16.13 3.64
N SER A 194 -21.61 -17.00 2.63
CA SER A 194 -22.61 -18.06 2.42
C SER A 194 -22.62 -19.13 3.53
N LEU A 195 -21.46 -19.31 4.20
CA LEU A 195 -21.29 -20.31 5.27
C LEU A 195 -21.64 -19.74 6.64
N PHE A 196 -21.17 -18.52 6.95
CA PHE A 196 -21.20 -17.97 8.30
C PHE A 196 -22.06 -16.70 8.45
N GLY A 197 -22.59 -16.13 7.37
CA GLY A 197 -23.25 -14.83 7.34
C GLY A 197 -24.67 -14.77 7.91
N SER A 198 -25.20 -15.80 8.58
CA SER A 198 -26.59 -15.84 9.08
C SER A 198 -26.88 -14.93 10.26
N SER A 199 -25.88 -14.54 11.02
CA SER A 199 -25.96 -13.55 12.09
C SER A 199 -25.08 -12.36 11.76
N SER A 200 -25.35 -11.18 12.33
CA SER A 200 -24.54 -10.00 12.10
C SER A 200 -23.07 -10.21 12.55
N LEU A 201 -22.86 -10.86 13.70
CA LEU A 201 -21.51 -11.20 14.16
C LEU A 201 -20.81 -12.21 13.24
N GLY A 202 -21.52 -13.25 12.81
CA GLY A 202 -21.02 -14.24 11.84
C GLY A 202 -20.71 -13.61 10.48
N LEU A 203 -21.52 -12.64 10.04
CA LEU A 203 -21.26 -11.87 8.83
C LEU A 203 -19.97 -11.04 8.97
N GLY A 204 -19.76 -10.37 10.10
CA GLY A 204 -18.52 -9.67 10.39
C GLY A 204 -17.31 -10.60 10.32
N TYR A 205 -17.32 -11.73 11.01
CA TYR A 205 -16.24 -12.71 10.95
C TYR A 205 -16.02 -13.30 9.55
N SER A 206 -17.08 -13.49 8.76
CA SER A 206 -16.96 -13.92 7.37
C SER A 206 -16.08 -12.97 6.56
N LEU A 207 -16.31 -11.65 6.70
CA LEU A 207 -15.53 -10.63 6.00
C LEU A 207 -14.11 -10.53 6.54
N VAL A 208 -13.95 -10.57 7.87
CA VAL A 208 -12.64 -10.48 8.55
C VAL A 208 -11.72 -11.62 8.13
N PHE A 209 -12.17 -12.87 8.22
CA PHE A 209 -11.32 -14.01 7.88
C PHE A 209 -11.10 -14.18 6.38
N SER A 210 -12.08 -13.80 5.54
CA SER A 210 -11.85 -13.76 4.09
C SER A 210 -10.84 -12.68 3.70
N GLU A 211 -10.83 -11.54 4.37
CA GLU A 211 -9.84 -10.47 4.16
C GLU A 211 -8.45 -10.91 4.63
N ALA A 212 -8.34 -11.52 5.82
CA ALA A 212 -7.08 -12.04 6.34
C ALA A 212 -6.47 -13.13 5.44
N LEU A 213 -7.29 -13.99 4.82
CA LEU A 213 -6.85 -14.98 3.84
C LEU A 213 -6.29 -14.35 2.56
N LEU A 214 -6.83 -13.20 2.15
CA LEU A 214 -6.37 -12.48 0.96
C LEU A 214 -5.19 -11.54 1.24
N ALA A 215 -4.95 -11.17 2.50
CA ALA A 215 -3.93 -10.20 2.87
C ALA A 215 -2.51 -10.54 2.38
N PRO A 216 -2.00 -11.79 2.49
CA PRO A 216 -0.66 -12.13 2.01
C PRO A 216 -0.51 -11.97 0.49
N ALA A 217 -1.61 -12.10 -0.26
CA ALA A 217 -1.61 -12.06 -1.72
C ALA A 217 -1.85 -10.68 -2.32
N ILE A 218 -2.45 -9.77 -1.55
CA ILE A 218 -2.85 -8.43 -2.03
C ILE A 218 -2.27 -7.38 -1.08
N PRO A 219 -1.05 -6.90 -1.28
CA PRO A 219 -0.37 -5.97 -0.37
C PRO A 219 -0.97 -4.55 -0.35
N SER A 220 -1.85 -4.25 -1.29
CA SER A 220 -2.56 -2.98 -1.32
C SER A 220 -3.80 -3.02 -0.42
N VAL A 221 -3.69 -2.44 0.77
CA VAL A 221 -4.81 -2.32 1.72
C VAL A 221 -5.98 -1.56 1.09
N SER A 222 -5.69 -0.50 0.31
CA SER A 222 -6.71 0.26 -0.44
C SER A 222 -7.40 -0.59 -1.50
N ALA A 223 -6.66 -1.45 -2.21
CA ALA A 223 -7.23 -2.32 -3.23
C ALA A 223 -8.12 -3.42 -2.61
N ARG A 224 -7.71 -4.02 -1.46
CA ARG A 224 -8.58 -4.94 -0.73
C ARG A 224 -9.85 -4.24 -0.25
N ALA A 225 -9.70 -3.08 0.39
CA ALA A 225 -10.83 -2.31 0.90
C ALA A 225 -11.77 -1.85 -0.23
N GLY A 226 -11.26 -1.15 -1.24
CA GLY A 226 -12.08 -0.53 -2.28
C GLY A 226 -12.51 -1.47 -3.40
N GLY A 227 -11.65 -2.43 -3.76
CA GLY A 227 -11.91 -3.35 -4.87
C GLY A 227 -12.74 -4.58 -4.49
N ILE A 228 -12.74 -4.98 -3.22
CA ILE A 228 -13.40 -6.21 -2.77
C ILE A 228 -14.38 -5.94 -1.62
N PHE A 229 -13.88 -5.48 -0.47
CA PHE A 229 -14.66 -5.54 0.77
C PHE A 229 -15.70 -4.43 0.90
N LEU A 230 -15.43 -3.18 0.55
CA LEU A 230 -16.42 -2.11 0.66
C LEU A 230 -17.63 -2.29 -0.28
N PRO A 231 -17.47 -2.67 -1.57
CA PRO A 231 -18.61 -3.01 -2.43
C PRO A 231 -19.48 -4.12 -1.85
N LEU A 232 -18.83 -5.13 -1.24
CA LEU A 232 -19.52 -6.25 -0.60
C LEU A 232 -20.27 -5.78 0.65
N VAL A 233 -19.62 -5.01 1.54
CA VAL A 233 -20.24 -4.39 2.73
C VAL A 233 -21.47 -3.57 2.32
N LYS A 234 -21.35 -2.69 1.32
CA LYS A 234 -22.45 -1.87 0.82
C LYS A 234 -23.62 -2.73 0.32
N SER A 235 -23.33 -3.76 -0.48
CA SER A 235 -24.35 -4.67 -1.01
C SER A 235 -25.10 -5.42 0.10
N LEU A 236 -24.38 -5.92 1.10
CA LEU A 236 -24.95 -6.63 2.25
C LEU A 236 -25.77 -5.66 3.14
N CYS A 237 -25.26 -4.47 3.40
CA CYS A 237 -25.94 -3.46 4.20
C CYS A 237 -27.25 -3.03 3.53
N THR A 238 -27.23 -2.74 2.23
CA THR A 238 -28.45 -2.38 1.47
C THR A 238 -29.48 -3.51 1.51
N ALA A 239 -29.06 -4.77 1.33
CA ALA A 239 -29.94 -5.94 1.43
C ALA A 239 -30.57 -6.10 2.83
N CYS A 240 -29.86 -5.65 3.87
CA CYS A 240 -30.34 -5.63 5.25
C CYS A 240 -31.06 -4.31 5.65
N GLY A 241 -31.29 -3.41 4.72
CA GLY A 241 -31.96 -2.11 4.96
C GLY A 241 -31.12 -1.19 5.86
N SER A 242 -29.78 -1.20 5.72
CA SER A 242 -28.88 -0.30 6.41
C SER A 242 -28.12 0.55 5.39
N ASN A 243 -28.48 1.81 5.28
CA ASN A 243 -27.94 2.73 4.28
C ASN A 243 -27.30 3.95 4.93
N PRO A 244 -26.31 4.59 4.30
CA PRO A 244 -25.70 5.81 4.82
C PRO A 244 -26.61 7.02 4.56
N GLY A 245 -26.75 7.90 5.56
CA GLY A 245 -27.42 9.20 5.45
C GLY A 245 -28.94 9.16 5.60
N ASP A 246 -29.55 8.00 5.88
CA ASP A 246 -30.99 7.87 6.08
C ASP A 246 -31.39 7.52 7.52
N GLY A 247 -30.44 7.49 8.45
CA GLY A 247 -30.66 7.15 9.85
C GLY A 247 -30.64 5.64 10.16
N THR A 248 -30.41 4.78 9.16
CA THR A 248 -30.38 3.33 9.33
C THR A 248 -28.95 2.74 9.44
N GLU A 249 -27.92 3.60 9.51
CA GLU A 249 -26.51 3.20 9.53
C GLU A 249 -26.21 2.23 10.67
N ARG A 250 -26.80 2.48 11.85
CA ARG A 250 -26.66 1.67 13.07
C ARG A 250 -27.31 0.30 12.94
N ARG A 251 -28.13 0.07 11.92
CA ARG A 251 -28.76 -1.22 11.73
C ARG A 251 -27.71 -2.33 11.51
N LEU A 252 -26.73 -2.09 10.63
CA LEU A 252 -25.60 -3.01 10.38
C LEU A 252 -24.35 -2.27 9.92
N GLY A 253 -24.48 -1.30 9.01
CA GLY A 253 -23.39 -0.72 8.22
C GLY A 253 -22.34 -0.03 9.05
N ALA A 254 -22.72 0.68 10.10
CA ALA A 254 -21.78 1.41 10.95
C ALA A 254 -20.80 0.44 11.65
N TRP A 255 -21.31 -0.61 12.29
CA TRP A 255 -20.50 -1.63 12.94
C TRP A 255 -19.65 -2.42 11.93
N LEU A 256 -20.25 -2.84 10.81
CA LEU A 256 -19.58 -3.67 9.82
C LEU A 256 -18.44 -2.93 9.11
N SER A 257 -18.67 -1.65 8.73
CA SER A 257 -17.63 -0.81 8.12
C SER A 257 -16.46 -0.57 9.06
N LEU A 258 -16.75 -0.25 10.33
CA LEU A 258 -15.73 -0.01 11.34
C LEU A 258 -14.96 -1.30 11.64
N THR A 259 -15.64 -2.44 11.75
CA THR A 259 -15.03 -3.76 11.96
C THR A 259 -14.10 -4.13 10.81
N CYS A 260 -14.57 -4.06 9.56
CA CYS A 260 -13.73 -4.36 8.39
C CYS A 260 -12.51 -3.42 8.29
N PHE A 261 -12.67 -2.15 8.64
CA PHE A 261 -11.56 -1.21 8.68
C PHE A 261 -10.52 -1.59 9.74
N GLN A 262 -10.95 -1.75 11.00
CA GLN A 262 -10.04 -2.05 12.11
C GLN A 262 -9.32 -3.39 11.94
N THR A 263 -9.99 -4.40 11.36
CA THR A 263 -9.36 -5.70 11.10
C THR A 263 -8.45 -5.69 9.87
N SER A 264 -8.65 -4.77 8.93
CA SER A 264 -7.76 -4.64 7.77
C SER A 264 -6.34 -4.20 8.14
N VAL A 265 -6.16 -3.42 9.23
CA VAL A 265 -4.83 -3.07 9.74
C VAL A 265 -4.17 -4.24 10.47
N ILE A 266 -4.96 -5.09 11.11
CA ILE A 266 -4.48 -6.29 11.80
C ILE A 266 -4.00 -7.34 10.79
N SER A 267 -4.82 -7.67 9.80
CA SER A 267 -4.44 -8.61 8.73
C SER A 267 -3.22 -8.13 7.93
N SER A 268 -3.09 -6.81 7.75
CA SER A 268 -1.91 -6.19 7.15
C SER A 268 -0.66 -6.39 7.98
N ALA A 269 -0.76 -6.37 9.32
CA ALA A 269 0.35 -6.62 10.24
C ALA A 269 0.76 -8.09 10.27
N MET A 270 -0.12 -9.04 9.91
CA MET A 270 0.15 -10.47 10.03
C MET A 270 1.14 -11.02 9.00
N PHE A 271 1.29 -10.37 7.86
CA PHE A 271 2.11 -10.87 6.76
C PHE A 271 3.04 -9.79 6.23
N LEU A 272 4.29 -10.16 5.93
CA LEU A 272 5.26 -9.23 5.33
C LEU A 272 4.70 -8.59 4.04
N THR A 273 3.99 -9.36 3.24
CA THR A 273 3.33 -8.90 2.02
C THR A 273 1.91 -8.37 2.26
N GLY A 274 1.44 -8.24 3.50
CA GLY A 274 0.09 -7.77 3.83
C GLY A 274 -0.14 -6.27 3.63
N MET A 275 0.94 -5.48 3.69
CA MET A 275 0.93 -4.04 3.39
C MET A 275 2.19 -3.68 2.61
N ALA A 276 2.06 -2.77 1.64
CA ALA A 276 3.17 -2.32 0.81
C ALA A 276 4.35 -1.71 1.61
N ALA A 277 4.09 -1.16 2.79
CA ALA A 277 5.13 -0.57 3.63
C ALA A 277 5.82 -1.56 4.60
N ASN A 278 5.36 -2.80 4.73
CA ASN A 278 6.02 -3.80 5.59
C ASN A 278 7.43 -4.17 5.09
N PRO A 279 7.65 -4.41 3.80
CA PRO A 279 9.00 -4.59 3.28
C PRO A 279 9.91 -3.38 3.48
N LEU A 280 9.37 -2.14 3.60
CA LEU A 280 10.17 -0.98 4.00
C LEU A 280 10.72 -1.15 5.43
N CYS A 281 9.90 -1.60 6.38
CA CYS A 281 10.36 -1.91 7.73
C CYS A 281 11.48 -2.97 7.70
N ALA A 282 11.33 -4.03 6.90
CA ALA A 282 12.35 -5.08 6.76
C ALA A 282 13.67 -4.53 6.18
N ASN A 283 13.61 -3.67 5.15
CA ASN A 283 14.78 -3.03 4.57
C ASN A 283 15.46 -2.06 5.54
N LEU A 284 14.68 -1.22 6.22
CA LEU A 284 15.21 -0.31 7.23
C LEU A 284 15.81 -1.05 8.42
N THR A 285 15.28 -2.22 8.79
CA THR A 285 15.88 -3.12 9.78
C THR A 285 17.23 -3.62 9.30
N GLN A 286 17.31 -4.18 8.09
CA GLN A 286 18.56 -4.65 7.51
C GLN A 286 19.62 -3.55 7.47
N SER A 287 19.26 -2.35 7.05
CA SER A 287 20.19 -1.23 6.97
C SER A 287 20.59 -0.65 8.33
N SER A 288 19.77 -0.81 9.37
CA SER A 288 20.00 -0.24 10.70
C SER A 288 20.76 -1.18 11.63
N ILE A 289 20.42 -2.47 11.63
CA ILE A 289 20.97 -3.46 12.58
C ILE A 289 21.60 -4.69 11.90
N ASN A 290 21.72 -4.66 10.56
CA ASN A 290 22.28 -5.73 9.73
C ASN A 290 21.61 -7.11 9.92
N GLN A 291 20.29 -7.12 10.17
CA GLN A 291 19.48 -8.32 10.32
C GLN A 291 18.32 -8.31 9.33
N THR A 292 18.08 -9.43 8.65
CA THR A 292 16.96 -9.58 7.69
C THR A 292 15.73 -10.14 8.37
N ILE A 293 14.56 -9.61 8.01
CA ILE A 293 13.27 -10.17 8.42
C ILE A 293 12.72 -10.98 7.26
N GLY A 294 12.71 -12.32 7.40
CA GLY A 294 12.13 -13.23 6.44
C GLY A 294 10.59 -13.20 6.45
N TRP A 295 9.97 -13.63 5.36
CA TRP A 295 8.50 -13.72 5.27
C TRP A 295 7.91 -14.65 6.34
N LEU A 296 8.55 -15.80 6.53
CA LEU A 296 8.11 -16.80 7.52
C LEU A 296 8.33 -16.33 8.95
N ASP A 297 9.43 -15.64 9.22
CA ASP A 297 9.74 -15.09 10.56
C ASP A 297 8.71 -14.03 10.93
N TRP A 298 8.37 -13.14 9.98
CA TRP A 298 7.29 -12.19 10.15
C TRP A 298 5.96 -12.88 10.48
N ALA A 299 5.55 -13.85 9.66
CA ALA A 299 4.28 -14.56 9.83
C ALA A 299 4.23 -15.34 11.15
N LYS A 300 5.31 -16.03 11.53
CA LYS A 300 5.42 -16.75 12.83
C LYS A 300 5.28 -15.80 14.02
N ALA A 301 5.92 -14.65 13.96
CA ALA A 301 5.85 -13.67 15.03
C ALA A 301 4.45 -13.03 15.15
N ALA A 302 3.77 -12.81 14.03
CA ALA A 302 2.49 -12.12 13.98
C ALA A 302 1.27 -13.01 14.19
N ILE A 303 1.38 -14.34 13.96
CA ILE A 303 0.20 -15.23 13.85
C ILE A 303 -0.63 -15.26 15.14
N VAL A 304 0.00 -15.37 16.31
CA VAL A 304 -0.71 -15.48 17.59
C VAL A 304 -1.38 -14.15 17.96
N PRO A 305 -0.67 -13.02 18.08
CA PRO A 305 -1.31 -11.76 18.43
C PRO A 305 -2.29 -11.31 17.33
N GLY A 306 -2.01 -11.59 16.06
CA GLY A 306 -2.89 -11.26 14.94
C GLY A 306 -4.21 -12.03 14.97
N LEU A 307 -4.19 -13.35 15.13
CA LEU A 307 -5.42 -14.17 15.22
C LEU A 307 -6.27 -13.77 16.44
N VAL A 308 -5.65 -13.54 17.59
CA VAL A 308 -6.37 -13.08 18.78
C VAL A 308 -7.01 -11.72 18.54
N SER A 309 -6.30 -10.78 17.91
CA SER A 309 -6.85 -9.47 17.54
C SER A 309 -8.01 -9.59 16.53
N LEU A 310 -7.90 -10.46 15.50
CA LEU A 310 -8.98 -10.71 14.53
C LEU A 310 -10.25 -11.31 15.15
N VAL A 311 -10.12 -12.03 16.25
CA VAL A 311 -11.26 -12.55 17.01
C VAL A 311 -11.81 -11.50 17.97
N LEU A 312 -10.95 -10.86 18.76
CA LEU A 312 -11.40 -9.98 19.84
C LEU A 312 -11.89 -8.62 19.34
N VAL A 313 -11.27 -8.02 18.32
CA VAL A 313 -11.64 -6.67 17.87
C VAL A 313 -13.07 -6.62 17.30
N PRO A 314 -13.53 -7.53 16.42
CA PRO A 314 -14.93 -7.57 16.00
C PRO A 314 -15.91 -7.77 17.16
N LEU A 315 -15.54 -8.63 18.12
CA LEU A 315 -16.37 -8.91 19.31
C LEU A 315 -16.47 -7.68 20.21
N ILE A 316 -15.36 -7.03 20.50
CA ILE A 316 -15.34 -5.81 21.32
C ILE A 316 -16.20 -4.72 20.65
N LEU A 317 -16.00 -4.49 19.34
CA LEU A 317 -16.83 -3.55 18.58
C LEU A 317 -18.32 -3.96 18.59
N TYR A 318 -18.62 -5.26 18.56
CA TYR A 318 -20.00 -5.75 18.64
C TYR A 318 -20.66 -5.45 20.00
N ILE A 319 -19.85 -5.43 21.07
CA ILE A 319 -20.32 -5.11 22.44
C ILE A 319 -20.47 -3.59 22.63
N ILE A 320 -19.44 -2.81 22.26
CA ILE A 320 -19.41 -1.37 22.56
C ILE A 320 -20.11 -0.50 21.49
N TYR A 321 -20.23 -1.01 20.27
CA TYR A 321 -20.88 -0.35 19.13
C TYR A 321 -21.81 -1.32 18.38
N PRO A 322 -22.81 -1.92 19.09
CA PRO A 322 -23.59 -3.02 18.53
C PRO A 322 -24.43 -2.60 17.35
N PRO A 323 -24.54 -3.46 16.31
CA PRO A 323 -25.57 -3.30 15.29
C PRO A 323 -26.94 -3.59 15.91
N THR A 324 -27.98 -2.86 15.50
CA THR A 324 -29.34 -3.13 15.98
C THR A 324 -29.93 -4.39 15.35
N LEU A 325 -29.53 -4.73 14.13
CA LEU A 325 -29.85 -5.99 13.49
C LEU A 325 -28.91 -7.10 14.03
N LYS A 326 -29.46 -8.14 14.62
CA LYS A 326 -28.69 -9.28 15.18
C LYS A 326 -28.66 -10.48 14.26
N SER A 327 -29.66 -10.65 13.41
CA SER A 327 -29.79 -11.75 12.45
C SER A 327 -29.82 -11.24 11.01
N SER A 328 -29.11 -11.88 10.12
CA SER A 328 -28.97 -11.53 8.71
C SER A 328 -29.19 -12.74 7.79
N PRO A 329 -30.35 -13.42 7.85
CA PRO A 329 -30.60 -14.68 7.11
C PRO A 329 -30.57 -14.50 5.59
N ASP A 330 -30.73 -13.28 5.10
CA ASP A 330 -30.70 -12.96 3.68
C ASP A 330 -29.29 -12.78 3.13
N ALA A 331 -28.30 -12.50 3.98
CA ALA A 331 -26.91 -12.36 3.55
C ALA A 331 -26.33 -13.64 2.94
N PRO A 332 -26.49 -14.85 3.54
CA PRO A 332 -26.09 -16.11 2.89
C PRO A 332 -26.83 -16.40 1.60
N LYS A 333 -28.12 -16.05 1.50
CA LYS A 333 -28.91 -16.23 0.27
C LYS A 333 -28.36 -15.36 -0.86
N LEU A 334 -28.12 -14.07 -0.56
CA LEU A 334 -27.51 -13.13 -1.50
C LEU A 334 -26.13 -13.61 -1.95
N ALA A 335 -25.30 -14.08 -1.02
CA ALA A 335 -23.97 -14.61 -1.34
C ALA A 335 -24.05 -15.82 -2.28
N ARG A 336 -24.97 -16.76 -2.01
CA ARG A 336 -25.20 -17.93 -2.90
C ARG A 336 -25.70 -17.52 -4.27
N GLN A 337 -26.63 -16.56 -4.37
CA GLN A 337 -27.09 -16.02 -5.66
C GLN A 337 -25.93 -15.36 -6.44
N LYS A 338 -25.05 -14.61 -5.76
CA LYS A 338 -23.86 -14.03 -6.39
C LYS A 338 -22.90 -15.13 -6.88
N LEU A 339 -22.63 -16.15 -6.06
CA LEU A 339 -21.82 -17.29 -6.47
C LEU A 339 -22.41 -18.04 -7.67
N GLN A 340 -23.73 -18.24 -7.70
CA GLN A 340 -24.43 -18.84 -8.84
C GLN A 340 -24.30 -17.97 -10.10
N SER A 341 -24.44 -16.64 -9.96
CA SER A 341 -24.27 -15.72 -11.09
C SER A 341 -22.83 -15.68 -11.62
N MET A 342 -21.82 -15.94 -10.78
CA MET A 342 -20.42 -16.09 -11.18
C MET A 342 -20.15 -17.41 -11.92
N GLY A 343 -21.04 -18.39 -11.78
CA GLY A 343 -20.88 -19.72 -12.37
C GLY A 343 -19.69 -20.53 -11.77
N PRO A 344 -19.26 -21.61 -12.44
CA PRO A 344 -18.10 -22.39 -12.03
C PRO A 344 -16.81 -21.55 -12.11
N MET A 345 -15.76 -21.99 -11.41
CA MET A 345 -14.46 -21.32 -11.48
C MET A 345 -13.94 -21.28 -12.91
N SER A 346 -13.70 -20.07 -13.41
CA SER A 346 -13.11 -19.85 -14.73
C SER A 346 -11.65 -20.33 -14.78
N SER A 347 -11.11 -20.55 -15.99
CA SER A 347 -9.70 -20.91 -16.15
C SER A 347 -8.76 -19.86 -15.54
N ASN A 348 -9.10 -18.56 -15.68
CA ASN A 348 -8.31 -17.47 -15.11
C ASN A 348 -8.34 -17.50 -13.57
N GLU A 349 -9.47 -17.80 -12.93
CA GLU A 349 -9.55 -17.98 -11.48
C GLU A 349 -8.72 -19.17 -11.00
N LYS A 350 -8.74 -20.29 -11.73
CA LYS A 350 -7.92 -21.48 -11.42
C LYS A 350 -6.43 -21.18 -11.52
N ILE A 351 -6.00 -20.52 -12.60
CA ILE A 351 -4.61 -20.11 -12.79
C ILE A 351 -4.19 -19.13 -11.68
N MET A 352 -5.04 -18.14 -11.36
CA MET A 352 -4.76 -17.20 -10.28
C MET A 352 -4.61 -17.90 -8.94
N THR A 353 -5.47 -18.88 -8.63
CA THR A 353 -5.39 -19.68 -7.40
C THR A 353 -4.10 -20.52 -7.38
N ALA A 354 -3.78 -21.20 -8.46
CA ALA A 354 -2.54 -21.99 -8.55
C ALA A 354 -1.28 -21.10 -8.41
N THR A 355 -1.27 -19.94 -9.05
CA THR A 355 -0.19 -18.96 -8.95
C THR A 355 -0.03 -18.43 -7.52
N LEU A 356 -1.16 -18.16 -6.83
CA LEU A 356 -1.12 -17.76 -5.43
C LEU A 356 -0.49 -18.84 -4.55
N LEU A 357 -0.97 -20.08 -4.67
CA LEU A 357 -0.44 -21.20 -3.89
C LEU A 357 1.05 -21.43 -4.17
N LEU A 358 1.46 -21.33 -5.43
CA LEU A 358 2.87 -21.39 -5.82
C LEU A 358 3.69 -20.28 -5.15
N THR A 359 3.27 -19.03 -5.26
CA THR A 359 4.03 -17.88 -4.75
C THR A 359 4.11 -17.90 -3.23
N VAL A 360 2.99 -18.16 -2.54
CA VAL A 360 2.98 -18.30 -1.08
C VAL A 360 3.81 -19.50 -0.63
N GLY A 361 3.72 -20.63 -1.33
CA GLY A 361 4.58 -21.78 -1.08
C GLY A 361 6.06 -21.45 -1.20
N LEU A 362 6.44 -20.71 -2.25
CA LEU A 362 7.84 -20.24 -2.42
C LEU A 362 8.26 -19.25 -1.32
N TRP A 363 7.37 -18.41 -0.80
CA TRP A 363 7.70 -17.55 0.35
C TRP A 363 7.88 -18.33 1.64
N VAL A 364 7.06 -19.37 1.88
CA VAL A 364 7.17 -20.22 3.08
C VAL A 364 8.42 -21.10 3.04
N PHE A 365 8.71 -21.69 1.90
CA PHE A 365 9.82 -22.63 1.72
C PHE A 365 11.07 -22.01 1.09
N GLY A 366 11.06 -20.69 0.82
CA GLY A 366 12.13 -19.99 0.13
C GLY A 366 13.49 -20.11 0.80
N GLY A 367 13.53 -20.11 2.14
CA GLY A 367 14.77 -20.32 2.89
C GLY A 367 15.42 -21.69 2.64
N VAL A 368 14.62 -22.75 2.44
CA VAL A 368 15.11 -24.10 2.11
C VAL A 368 15.50 -24.20 0.64
N LEU A 369 14.75 -23.51 -0.23
CA LEU A 369 14.94 -23.54 -1.69
C LEU A 369 15.97 -22.52 -2.19
N ASN A 370 16.51 -21.67 -1.32
CA ASN A 370 17.35 -20.51 -1.66
C ASN A 370 16.69 -19.58 -2.68
N ILE A 371 15.37 -19.38 -2.56
CA ILE A 371 14.57 -18.47 -3.38
C ILE A 371 14.15 -17.30 -2.49
N ASP A 372 14.58 -16.10 -2.85
CA ASP A 372 14.17 -14.88 -2.16
C ASP A 372 12.73 -14.47 -2.54
N ALA A 373 12.13 -13.61 -1.71
CA ALA A 373 10.73 -13.23 -1.87
C ALA A 373 10.44 -12.50 -3.19
N VAL A 374 11.42 -11.76 -3.73
CA VAL A 374 11.28 -11.02 -4.99
C VAL A 374 11.32 -11.97 -6.16
N THR A 375 12.24 -12.94 -6.16
CA THR A 375 12.32 -13.99 -7.18
C THR A 375 11.02 -14.81 -7.22
N ALA A 376 10.47 -15.17 -6.07
CA ALA A 376 9.17 -15.85 -6.00
C ALA A 376 8.03 -14.99 -6.61
N ALA A 377 8.02 -13.69 -6.35
CA ALA A 377 7.04 -12.77 -6.94
C ALA A 377 7.21 -12.65 -8.47
N ILE A 378 8.45 -12.59 -8.98
CA ILE A 378 8.74 -12.56 -10.42
C ILE A 378 8.23 -13.84 -11.09
N LEU A 379 8.51 -15.01 -10.51
CA LEU A 379 8.02 -16.30 -11.05
C LEU A 379 6.49 -16.35 -11.11
N GLY A 380 5.83 -15.93 -10.06
CA GLY A 380 4.37 -15.87 -10.06
C GLY A 380 3.82 -14.86 -11.09
N LEU A 381 4.43 -13.67 -11.21
CA LEU A 381 4.03 -12.71 -12.25
C LEU A 381 4.27 -13.27 -13.66
N ALA A 382 5.36 -13.98 -13.88
CA ALA A 382 5.62 -14.64 -15.16
C ALA A 382 4.50 -15.62 -15.55
N VAL A 383 4.00 -16.42 -14.59
CA VAL A 383 2.85 -17.31 -14.84
C VAL A 383 1.62 -16.50 -15.25
N LEU A 384 1.31 -15.39 -14.55
CA LEU A 384 0.15 -14.56 -14.87
C LEU A 384 0.26 -13.87 -16.24
N LEU A 385 1.46 -13.42 -16.63
CA LEU A 385 1.72 -12.79 -17.94
C LEU A 385 1.65 -13.82 -19.07
N VAL A 386 2.31 -14.97 -18.93
CA VAL A 386 2.33 -16.03 -19.96
C VAL A 386 0.93 -16.61 -20.17
N SER A 387 0.15 -16.76 -19.10
CA SER A 387 -1.22 -17.26 -19.19
C SER A 387 -2.24 -16.21 -19.65
N GLY A 388 -1.86 -14.93 -19.73
CA GLY A 388 -2.74 -13.83 -20.10
C GLY A 388 -3.76 -13.42 -19.02
N VAL A 389 -3.66 -13.95 -17.82
CA VAL A 389 -4.49 -13.52 -16.67
C VAL A 389 -4.28 -12.04 -16.41
N VAL A 390 -3.02 -11.59 -16.44
CA VAL A 390 -2.63 -10.18 -16.44
C VAL A 390 -1.83 -9.92 -17.72
N THR A 391 -2.04 -8.78 -18.36
CA THR A 391 -1.28 -8.36 -19.54
C THR A 391 -0.22 -7.32 -19.16
N TRP A 392 0.86 -7.25 -19.93
CA TRP A 392 1.90 -6.23 -19.71
C TRP A 392 1.34 -4.79 -19.80
N LYS A 393 0.37 -4.56 -20.68
CA LYS A 393 -0.33 -3.28 -20.78
C LYS A 393 -1.06 -2.90 -19.48
N GLU A 394 -1.67 -3.88 -18.80
CA GLU A 394 -2.32 -3.66 -17.51
C GLU A 394 -1.29 -3.38 -16.41
N CYS A 395 -0.13 -4.04 -16.43
CA CYS A 395 0.98 -3.73 -15.53
C CYS A 395 1.50 -2.30 -15.73
N LEU A 396 1.72 -1.89 -16.98
CA LEU A 396 2.14 -0.52 -17.30
C LEU A 396 1.09 0.53 -16.88
N GLY A 397 -0.19 0.19 -16.95
CA GLY A 397 -1.30 1.05 -16.53
C GLY A 397 -1.54 1.08 -15.00
N GLU A 398 -0.83 0.26 -14.20
CA GLU A 398 -0.99 0.24 -12.76
C GLU A 398 -0.16 1.36 -12.12
N GLY A 399 -0.64 2.60 -12.24
CA GLY A 399 0.07 3.80 -11.78
C GLY A 399 0.46 3.77 -10.30
N VAL A 400 -0.34 3.12 -9.44
CA VAL A 400 -0.05 2.99 -8.01
C VAL A 400 1.21 2.15 -7.77
N ALA A 401 1.44 1.10 -8.57
CA ALA A 401 2.63 0.27 -8.47
C ALA A 401 3.89 1.07 -8.80
N TRP A 402 3.87 1.82 -9.90
CA TRP A 402 5.00 2.63 -10.36
C TRP A 402 5.28 3.84 -9.47
N ASP A 403 4.22 4.50 -8.97
CA ASP A 403 4.36 5.58 -7.98
C ASP A 403 5.00 5.04 -6.70
N THR A 404 4.53 3.88 -6.22
CA THR A 404 5.09 3.22 -5.02
C THR A 404 6.55 2.83 -5.22
N LEU A 405 6.91 2.21 -6.34
CA LEU A 405 8.31 1.91 -6.67
C LEU A 405 9.18 3.17 -6.56
N THR A 406 8.71 4.28 -7.12
CA THR A 406 9.47 5.52 -7.21
C THR A 406 9.73 6.15 -5.84
N TRP A 407 8.68 6.40 -5.04
CA TRP A 407 8.89 7.03 -3.73
C TRP A 407 9.63 6.11 -2.76
N PHE A 408 9.40 4.82 -2.87
CA PHE A 408 10.03 3.86 -1.98
C PHE A 408 11.54 3.74 -2.25
N ALA A 409 11.94 3.56 -3.50
CA ALA A 409 13.34 3.53 -3.89
C ALA A 409 14.07 4.82 -3.47
N ALA A 410 13.42 5.98 -3.63
CA ALA A 410 13.99 7.26 -3.22
C ALA A 410 14.22 7.35 -1.71
N LEU A 411 13.24 6.94 -0.90
CA LEU A 411 13.39 6.96 0.56
C LEU A 411 14.46 5.98 1.05
N ILE A 412 14.52 4.76 0.48
CA ILE A 412 15.59 3.79 0.79
C ILE A 412 16.96 4.40 0.52
N ALA A 413 17.18 4.98 -0.66
CA ALA A 413 18.46 5.57 -1.01
C ALA A 413 18.86 6.68 -0.02
N MET A 414 17.96 7.63 0.23
CA MET A 414 18.26 8.74 1.16
C MET A 414 18.50 8.24 2.59
N ALA A 415 17.69 7.31 3.10
CA ALA A 415 17.85 6.77 4.46
C ALA A 415 19.16 5.97 4.60
N ALA A 416 19.53 5.16 3.61
CA ALA A 416 20.79 4.42 3.59
C ALA A 416 22.01 5.36 3.64
N TYR A 417 21.97 6.47 2.91
CA TYR A 417 23.08 7.45 2.93
C TYR A 417 23.08 8.32 4.19
N LEU A 418 21.94 8.63 4.79
CA LEU A 418 21.90 9.26 6.12
C LEU A 418 22.59 8.38 7.17
N ASN A 419 22.33 7.07 7.12
CA ASN A 419 23.02 6.10 8.00
C ASN A 419 24.52 6.03 7.67
N LYS A 420 24.89 5.91 6.39
CA LYS A 420 26.29 5.86 5.92
C LYS A 420 27.09 7.12 6.31
N TYR A 421 26.47 8.28 6.33
CA TYR A 421 27.08 9.54 6.75
C TYR A 421 27.13 9.72 8.28
N GLY A 422 26.69 8.72 9.05
CA GLY A 422 26.78 8.69 10.51
C GLY A 422 25.73 9.52 11.24
N LEU A 423 24.74 10.11 10.53
CA LEU A 423 23.72 10.94 11.15
C LEU A 423 22.86 10.17 12.14
N ILE A 424 22.47 8.96 11.80
CA ILE A 424 21.62 8.12 12.66
C ILE A 424 22.35 7.76 13.95
N ALA A 425 23.63 7.40 13.87
CA ALA A 425 24.46 7.12 15.05
C ALA A 425 24.61 8.36 15.95
N TRP A 426 24.86 9.52 15.38
CA TRP A 426 24.94 10.80 16.13
C TRP A 426 23.62 11.12 16.84
N PHE A 427 22.48 11.01 16.13
CA PHE A 427 21.15 11.24 16.69
C PHE A 427 20.87 10.29 17.87
N SER A 428 21.12 9.00 17.68
CA SER A 428 20.92 7.98 18.69
C SER A 428 21.75 8.28 19.95
N GLN A 429 23.06 8.56 19.81
CA GLN A 429 23.93 8.90 20.93
C GLN A 429 23.47 10.17 21.66
N THR A 430 22.96 11.16 20.93
CA THR A 430 22.46 12.41 21.52
C THR A 430 21.21 12.14 22.37
N VAL A 431 20.26 11.34 21.86
CA VAL A 431 19.06 10.97 22.60
C VAL A 431 19.40 10.10 23.82
N VAL A 432 20.32 9.15 23.67
CA VAL A 432 20.77 8.30 24.79
C VAL A 432 21.42 9.10 25.93
N LYS A 433 22.24 10.11 25.64
CA LYS A 433 22.80 11.01 26.64
C LYS A 433 21.69 11.72 27.43
N PHE A 434 20.61 12.10 26.77
CA PHE A 434 19.48 12.78 27.39
C PHE A 434 18.62 11.83 28.21
N VAL A 435 18.23 10.65 27.64
CA VAL A 435 17.32 9.68 28.26
C VAL A 435 18.03 8.78 29.27
N GLY A 436 19.31 8.45 29.03
CA GLY A 436 20.11 7.57 29.92
C GLY A 436 20.29 8.13 31.34
N GLY A 437 20.21 9.46 31.50
CA GLY A 437 20.19 10.11 32.81
C GLY A 437 18.94 9.84 33.66
N LEU A 438 17.89 9.26 33.08
CA LEU A 438 16.63 8.95 33.79
C LEU A 438 16.67 7.62 34.54
N GLY A 439 17.69 6.77 34.37
CA GLY A 439 17.85 5.50 35.08
C GLY A 439 16.75 4.46 34.82
N LEU A 440 16.03 4.54 33.69
CA LEU A 440 14.94 3.64 33.36
C LEU A 440 15.45 2.29 32.84
N SER A 441 14.74 1.20 33.14
CA SER A 441 15.01 -0.10 32.49
C SER A 441 14.75 0.00 30.99
N TRP A 442 15.40 -0.87 30.20
CA TRP A 442 15.20 -0.88 28.74
C TRP A 442 13.73 -1.18 28.36
N GLN A 443 13.02 -2.01 29.15
CA GLN A 443 11.61 -2.34 28.91
C GLN A 443 10.71 -1.10 29.04
N LEU A 444 10.94 -0.30 30.09
CA LEU A 444 10.16 0.91 30.32
C LEU A 444 10.49 1.98 29.27
N SER A 445 11.78 2.16 28.97
CA SER A 445 12.24 3.06 27.91
C SER A 445 11.66 2.70 26.56
N PHE A 446 11.66 1.42 26.21
CA PHE A 446 11.08 0.92 24.98
C PHE A 446 9.56 1.06 24.95
N GLY A 447 8.86 0.82 26.05
CA GLY A 447 7.43 1.06 26.17
C GLY A 447 7.05 2.52 25.90
N ILE A 448 7.81 3.48 26.44
CA ILE A 448 7.61 4.91 26.16
C ILE A 448 7.85 5.21 24.68
N LEU A 449 8.95 4.70 24.10
CA LEU A 449 9.26 4.90 22.70
C LEU A 449 8.16 4.31 21.78
N VAL A 450 7.65 3.15 22.12
CA VAL A 450 6.54 2.51 21.40
C VAL A 450 5.29 3.39 21.39
N LEU A 451 4.90 3.94 22.55
CA LEU A 451 3.73 4.82 22.63
C LEU A 451 3.94 6.11 21.84
N LEU A 452 5.12 6.73 21.95
CA LEU A 452 5.47 7.92 21.16
C LEU A 452 5.46 7.62 19.65
N TYR A 453 6.06 6.51 19.23
CA TYR A 453 6.05 6.06 17.85
C TYR A 453 4.63 5.84 17.35
N PHE A 454 3.83 5.09 18.08
CA PHE A 454 2.47 4.73 17.68
C PHE A 454 1.55 5.94 17.56
N TYR A 455 1.49 6.78 18.61
CA TYR A 455 0.56 7.92 18.63
C TYR A 455 1.04 9.14 17.85
N SER A 456 2.33 9.24 17.50
CA SER A 456 2.78 10.26 16.54
C SER A 456 2.14 10.09 15.16
N HIS A 457 1.53 8.92 14.88
CA HIS A 457 0.82 8.68 13.62
C HIS A 457 -0.39 9.60 13.40
N TYR A 458 -0.93 10.23 14.43
CA TYR A 458 -1.94 11.28 14.26
C TYR A 458 -1.47 12.45 13.39
N PHE A 459 -0.16 12.65 13.24
CA PHE A 459 0.42 13.70 12.39
C PHE A 459 0.73 13.23 10.97
N PHE A 460 0.48 11.95 10.66
CA PHE A 460 0.85 11.36 9.37
C PHE A 460 -0.39 10.85 8.62
N ALA A 461 -0.57 11.32 7.38
CA ALA A 461 -1.63 10.84 6.49
C ALA A 461 -1.26 9.54 5.74
N SER A 462 -0.10 8.96 6.01
CA SER A 462 0.40 7.76 5.34
C SER A 462 1.31 6.96 6.26
N GLY A 463 1.03 5.65 6.41
CA GLY A 463 1.90 4.72 7.14
C GLY A 463 3.31 4.66 6.56
N ALA A 464 3.45 4.69 5.24
CA ALA A 464 4.75 4.68 4.59
C ALA A 464 5.59 5.93 4.89
N ALA A 465 4.95 7.11 4.92
CA ALA A 465 5.61 8.36 5.31
C ALA A 465 6.08 8.33 6.76
N HIS A 466 5.26 7.81 7.67
CA HIS A 466 5.63 7.64 9.07
C HIS A 466 6.82 6.69 9.23
N ILE A 467 6.75 5.51 8.63
CA ILE A 467 7.85 4.54 8.67
C ILE A 467 9.14 5.16 8.13
N GLY A 468 9.09 5.77 6.95
CA GLY A 468 10.26 6.42 6.34
C GLY A 468 10.87 7.51 7.19
N ALA A 469 10.05 8.28 7.92
CA ALA A 469 10.51 9.38 8.77
C ALA A 469 11.04 8.94 10.14
N MET A 470 10.41 7.94 10.76
CA MET A 470 10.55 7.68 12.19
C MET A 470 11.20 6.33 12.52
N PHE A 471 11.00 5.29 11.70
CA PHE A 471 11.34 3.91 12.04
C PHE A 471 12.83 3.75 12.44
N THR A 472 13.74 4.18 11.56
CA THR A 472 15.20 4.04 11.78
C THR A 472 15.66 4.78 13.03
N ALA A 473 15.16 6.00 13.26
CA ALA A 473 15.52 6.81 14.42
C ALA A 473 15.05 6.14 15.72
N PHE A 474 13.78 5.68 15.77
CA PHE A 474 13.24 5.00 16.96
C PHE A 474 13.91 3.66 17.22
N LEU A 475 14.20 2.87 16.19
CA LEU A 475 14.93 1.60 16.32
C LEU A 475 16.35 1.83 16.85
N SER A 476 17.07 2.81 16.31
CA SER A 476 18.41 3.17 16.78
C SER A 476 18.43 3.57 18.25
N VAL A 477 17.48 4.43 18.67
CA VAL A 477 17.37 4.86 20.07
C VAL A 477 17.02 3.68 20.97
N ALA A 478 16.04 2.86 20.60
CA ALA A 478 15.63 1.67 21.36
C ALA A 478 16.81 0.72 21.57
N THR A 479 17.55 0.41 20.51
CA THR A 479 18.74 -0.45 20.53
C THR A 479 19.82 0.13 21.46
N ALA A 480 20.08 1.42 21.36
CA ALA A 480 21.10 2.09 22.18
C ALA A 480 20.71 2.19 23.66
N LEU A 481 19.40 2.12 23.99
CA LEU A 481 18.88 2.00 25.36
C LEU A 481 18.81 0.56 25.89
N GLY A 482 19.33 -0.43 25.12
CA GLY A 482 19.44 -1.82 25.53
C GLY A 482 18.29 -2.72 25.09
N THR A 483 17.36 -2.25 24.26
CA THR A 483 16.33 -3.11 23.66
C THR A 483 17.00 -4.11 22.72
N PRO A 484 16.67 -5.42 22.78
CA PRO A 484 17.15 -6.39 21.81
C PRO A 484 16.81 -5.92 20.37
N PRO A 485 17.81 -5.78 19.47
CA PRO A 485 17.61 -5.06 18.21
C PRO A 485 16.54 -5.66 17.31
N PHE A 486 16.54 -6.98 17.13
CA PHE A 486 15.57 -7.68 16.29
C PHE A 486 14.16 -7.62 16.87
N PHE A 487 14.03 -7.78 18.20
CA PHE A 487 12.76 -7.60 18.90
C PHE A 487 12.20 -6.19 18.69
N GLY A 488 13.02 -5.15 18.90
CA GLY A 488 12.62 -3.76 18.67
C GLY A 488 12.14 -3.51 17.25
N ALA A 489 12.87 -4.04 16.26
CA ALA A 489 12.51 -3.94 14.85
C ALA A 489 11.17 -4.60 14.53
N MET A 490 10.94 -5.82 15.05
CA MET A 490 9.68 -6.56 14.84
C MET A 490 8.48 -5.84 15.47
N VAL A 491 8.62 -5.36 16.71
CA VAL A 491 7.56 -4.60 17.39
C VAL A 491 7.20 -3.35 16.62
N LEU A 492 8.17 -2.51 16.26
CA LEU A 492 7.94 -1.28 15.50
C LEU A 492 7.29 -1.60 14.13
N SER A 493 7.69 -2.69 13.50
CA SER A 493 7.13 -3.13 12.22
C SER A 493 5.64 -3.49 12.31
N PHE A 494 5.23 -4.23 13.34
CA PHE A 494 3.82 -4.57 13.56
C PHE A 494 2.99 -3.34 13.90
N LEU A 495 3.51 -2.50 14.79
CA LEU A 495 2.84 -1.26 15.20
C LEU A 495 2.66 -0.28 14.03
N SER A 496 3.56 -0.30 13.06
CA SER A 496 3.47 0.50 11.83
C SER A 496 2.23 0.20 10.97
N ASN A 497 1.62 -0.97 11.15
CA ASN A 497 0.33 -1.31 10.55
C ASN A 497 -0.82 -0.88 11.47
N LEU A 498 -0.75 -1.28 12.75
CA LEU A 498 -1.84 -1.12 13.72
C LEU A 498 -2.18 0.36 13.98
N MET A 499 -1.18 1.25 13.96
CA MET A 499 -1.38 2.69 14.10
C MET A 499 -2.28 3.28 13.00
N GLY A 500 -2.35 2.63 11.81
CA GLY A 500 -3.24 3.04 10.72
C GLY A 500 -4.72 3.03 11.08
N GLY A 501 -5.12 2.30 12.15
CA GLY A 501 -6.48 2.24 12.67
C GLY A 501 -6.94 3.49 13.43
N LEU A 502 -6.05 4.45 13.74
CA LEU A 502 -6.34 5.62 14.56
C LEU A 502 -7.26 6.64 13.88
N THR A 503 -7.05 6.94 12.61
CA THR A 503 -7.67 8.06 11.91
C THR A 503 -8.36 7.65 10.62
N HIS A 504 -9.15 8.56 10.03
CA HIS A 504 -9.80 8.34 8.74
C HIS A 504 -8.86 8.56 7.54
N TYR A 505 -7.58 8.86 7.79
CA TYR A 505 -6.55 9.12 6.76
C TYR A 505 -5.25 8.35 6.99
N GLY A 506 -5.06 7.67 8.12
CA GLY A 506 -3.77 7.10 8.53
C GLY A 506 -3.25 5.96 7.65
N ILE A 507 -4.14 5.26 6.96
CA ILE A 507 -3.80 4.15 6.05
C ILE A 507 -4.75 4.15 4.86
N GLY A 508 -4.35 3.53 3.76
CA GLY A 508 -5.09 3.57 2.50
C GLY A 508 -6.51 2.97 2.52
N SER A 509 -6.86 2.09 3.48
CA SER A 509 -8.23 1.62 3.68
C SER A 509 -9.12 2.61 4.43
N ALA A 510 -8.51 3.50 5.23
CA ALA A 510 -9.26 4.43 6.09
C ALA A 510 -10.18 5.37 5.30
N PRO A 511 -9.71 6.16 4.29
CA PRO A 511 -10.59 7.03 3.52
C PRO A 511 -11.61 6.23 2.70
N VAL A 512 -11.32 4.99 2.34
CA VAL A 512 -12.23 4.11 1.57
C VAL A 512 -13.46 3.76 2.43
N PHE A 513 -13.24 3.21 3.63
CA PHE A 513 -14.34 2.84 4.52
C PHE A 513 -15.03 4.05 5.14
N TYR A 514 -14.28 5.09 5.53
CA TYR A 514 -14.83 6.32 6.08
C TYR A 514 -15.70 7.06 5.05
N GLY A 515 -15.25 7.14 3.80
CA GLY A 515 -16.01 7.75 2.69
C GLY A 515 -17.30 7.02 2.31
N ALA A 516 -17.57 5.85 2.91
CA ALA A 516 -18.87 5.19 2.78
C ALA A 516 -19.96 5.85 3.65
N ASN A 517 -19.62 6.79 4.54
CA ASN A 517 -20.49 7.61 5.36
C ASN A 517 -21.41 6.84 6.33
N TYR A 518 -20.96 5.67 6.82
CA TYR A 518 -21.70 4.92 7.84
C TYR A 518 -21.38 5.37 9.27
N VAL A 519 -20.21 5.98 9.51
CA VAL A 519 -19.73 6.30 10.87
C VAL A 519 -19.33 7.78 10.95
N PRO A 520 -19.86 8.56 11.90
CA PRO A 520 -19.45 9.95 12.13
C PRO A 520 -17.98 10.06 12.56
N LEU A 521 -17.32 11.17 12.22
CA LEU A 521 -15.89 11.40 12.44
C LEU A 521 -15.47 11.22 13.91
N ALA A 522 -16.23 11.79 14.84
CA ALA A 522 -15.92 11.70 16.26
C ALA A 522 -15.94 10.23 16.77
N GLN A 523 -16.92 9.45 16.31
CA GLN A 523 -17.02 8.03 16.64
C GLN A 523 -15.89 7.23 15.98
N TRP A 524 -15.54 7.54 14.73
CA TRP A 524 -14.41 6.91 14.04
C TRP A 524 -13.10 7.06 14.81
N TRP A 525 -12.79 8.28 15.22
CA TRP A 525 -11.56 8.53 16.00
C TRP A 525 -11.64 7.97 17.41
N GLY A 526 -12.79 8.06 18.08
CA GLY A 526 -12.98 7.50 19.42
C GLY A 526 -12.79 5.98 19.45
N TYR A 527 -13.43 5.25 18.53
CA TYR A 527 -13.23 3.80 18.42
C TYR A 527 -11.84 3.45 17.88
N GLY A 528 -11.26 4.26 16.99
CA GLY A 528 -9.88 4.11 16.53
C GLY A 528 -8.89 4.14 17.70
N LEU A 529 -9.02 5.14 18.60
CA LEU A 529 -8.19 5.24 19.81
C LEU A 529 -8.42 4.03 20.74
N LEU A 530 -9.69 3.67 21.00
CA LEU A 530 -10.00 2.56 21.92
C LEU A 530 -9.47 1.21 21.40
N ILE A 531 -9.66 0.91 20.12
CA ILE A 531 -9.16 -0.32 19.50
C ILE A 531 -7.64 -0.31 19.40
N SER A 532 -7.00 0.85 19.28
CA SER A 532 -5.53 0.95 19.32
C SER A 532 -4.97 0.51 20.66
N ILE A 533 -5.62 0.89 21.77
CA ILE A 533 -5.24 0.44 23.11
C ILE A 533 -5.39 -1.09 23.24
N VAL A 534 -6.52 -1.64 22.74
CA VAL A 534 -6.75 -3.09 22.71
C VAL A 534 -5.65 -3.81 21.93
N ASN A 535 -5.32 -3.32 20.74
CA ASN A 535 -4.27 -3.90 19.89
C ASN A 535 -2.89 -3.80 20.57
N ILE A 536 -2.54 -2.65 21.17
CA ILE A 536 -1.28 -2.50 21.90
C ILE A 536 -1.20 -3.53 23.04
N LEU A 537 -2.27 -3.70 23.82
CA LEU A 537 -2.31 -4.67 24.92
C LEU A 537 -2.19 -6.12 24.41
N ILE A 538 -2.86 -6.48 23.32
CA ILE A 538 -2.75 -7.83 22.74
C ILE A 538 -1.35 -8.05 22.17
N TRP A 539 -0.83 -7.13 21.36
CA TRP A 539 0.44 -7.33 20.67
C TRP A 539 1.65 -7.22 21.62
N LEU A 540 1.68 -6.28 22.54
CA LEU A 540 2.79 -6.19 23.49
C LEU A 540 2.63 -7.17 24.66
N GLY A 541 1.42 -7.42 25.14
CA GLY A 541 1.17 -8.36 26.22
C GLY A 541 1.27 -9.81 25.74
N LEU A 542 0.25 -10.31 25.03
CA LEU A 542 0.23 -11.68 24.52
C LEU A 542 1.32 -11.92 23.48
N GLY A 543 1.52 -10.97 22.56
CA GLY A 543 2.58 -11.02 21.57
C GLY A 543 3.96 -11.06 22.20
N GLY A 544 4.21 -10.26 23.26
CA GLY A 544 5.46 -10.29 24.03
C GLY A 544 5.76 -11.67 24.61
N VAL A 545 4.76 -12.32 25.20
CA VAL A 545 4.88 -13.71 25.70
C VAL A 545 5.17 -14.69 24.56
N TRP A 546 4.43 -14.57 23.45
CA TRP A 546 4.64 -15.39 22.27
C TRP A 546 6.04 -15.22 21.67
N TRP A 547 6.51 -13.98 21.53
CA TRP A 547 7.83 -13.67 20.98
C TRP A 547 8.96 -14.20 21.85
N LYS A 548 8.77 -14.20 23.18
CA LYS A 548 9.70 -14.87 24.09
C LYS A 548 9.71 -16.38 23.88
N ALA A 549 8.54 -16.99 23.70
CA ALA A 549 8.42 -18.44 23.49
C ALA A 549 9.07 -18.91 22.18
N ILE A 550 9.09 -18.06 21.13
CA ILE A 550 9.75 -18.36 19.85
C ILE A 550 11.19 -17.84 19.75
N GLY A 551 11.75 -17.30 20.84
CA GLY A 551 13.16 -16.91 20.93
C GLY A 551 13.51 -15.57 20.24
N LEU A 552 12.57 -14.65 20.10
CA LEU A 552 12.85 -13.31 19.55
C LEU A 552 13.53 -12.37 20.55
N TRP A 553 13.46 -12.65 21.85
CA TRP A 553 14.11 -11.89 22.91
C TRP A 553 14.22 -12.68 24.22
#